data_f4317a5b480bba92beb6b7473b04f6fc
#
_entry.id   f4317a5b480bba92beb6b7473b04f6fc
#
_cell.length_a   1.000
_cell.length_b   1.000
_cell.length_c   1.000
_cell.angle_alpha   90.00
_cell.angle_beta   90.00
_cell.angle_gamma   90.00
#
_symmetry.space_group_name_H-M   'P 1'
#
loop_
_entity.id
_entity.type
_entity.pdbx_description
1 polymer ?
#
loop_
_entity_poly.entity_id
_entity_poly.type
_entity_poly.pdbx_seq_one_letter_code
_entity_poly.pdbx_strand_id
1 'polypeptide(L)'
;TVLVLNDSHKRQLLAFYAACFLLSYGWLFYNGLLFHQLQPVFFTNRLDLSLDILLLTGIQEFVLKSPGFRWGMDMICLLLPLLVFLSRKRSFLGPISLLTLVFHFVYALLLSSFSHLSIAGFLGWILVPMLFIPSSIRGFYFSMHIVRIIFLVMFFTAGVWKIRTGGLFNTGQMSGVLLTQHAAYLVHAPGNWFSRTINYLVAHEYLSY
;
A
#
# COMPACT_ATOMS: atom_id res chain seq x y z
N THR A 1 -2.54 13.41 -38.17
CA THR A 1 -3.12 12.14 -37.69
C THR A 1 -2.97 12.10 -36.20
N VAL A 2 -4.06 12.30 -35.45
CA VAL A 2 -4.04 12.18 -34.00
C VAL A 2 -3.95 10.67 -33.68
N LEU A 3 -2.82 10.22 -33.18
CA LEU A 3 -2.68 8.86 -32.69
C LEU A 3 -3.66 8.69 -31.51
N VAL A 4 -4.65 7.84 -31.69
CA VAL A 4 -5.65 7.54 -30.67
C VAL A 4 -5.16 6.34 -29.85
N LEU A 5 -5.14 6.49 -28.54
CA LEU A 5 -4.86 5.37 -27.65
C LEU A 5 -5.98 4.34 -27.79
N ASN A 6 -5.65 3.14 -28.24
CA ASN A 6 -6.63 2.08 -28.38
C ASN A 6 -7.13 1.65 -26.97
N ASP A 7 -8.41 1.34 -26.87
CA ASP A 7 -9.04 0.85 -25.65
C ASP A 7 -8.39 -0.41 -25.09
N SER A 8 -7.76 -1.22 -25.96
CA SER A 8 -6.98 -2.37 -25.54
C SER A 8 -5.77 -1.99 -24.69
N HIS A 9 -5.07 -0.88 -25.00
CA HIS A 9 -3.93 -0.41 -24.23
C HIS A 9 -4.34 0.09 -22.84
N LYS A 10 -5.47 0.83 -22.76
CA LYS A 10 -6.00 1.25 -21.46
C LYS A 10 -6.33 0.06 -20.57
N ARG A 11 -6.97 -0.95 -21.16
CA ARG A 11 -7.30 -2.19 -20.45
C ARG A 11 -6.04 -2.92 -19.97
N GLN A 12 -5.03 -3.05 -20.84
CA GLN A 12 -3.76 -3.68 -20.47
C GLN A 12 -3.10 -2.94 -19.31
N LEU A 13 -3.13 -1.60 -19.33
CA LEU A 13 -2.57 -0.78 -18.27
C LEU A 13 -3.31 -1.00 -16.93
N LEU A 14 -4.65 -0.95 -16.94
CA LEU A 14 -5.44 -1.22 -15.74
C LEU A 14 -5.26 -2.65 -15.23
N ALA A 15 -5.17 -3.63 -16.14
CA ALA A 15 -4.88 -5.02 -15.77
C ALA A 15 -3.48 -5.16 -15.15
N PHE A 16 -2.48 -4.45 -15.67
CA PHE A 16 -1.14 -4.41 -15.08
C PHE A 16 -1.16 -3.84 -13.65
N TYR A 17 -1.87 -2.72 -13.43
CA TYR A 17 -2.01 -2.17 -12.07
C TYR A 17 -2.78 -3.11 -11.14
N ALA A 18 -3.84 -3.74 -11.63
CA ALA A 18 -4.55 -4.76 -10.85
C ALA A 18 -3.63 -5.92 -10.45
N ALA A 19 -2.76 -6.37 -11.36
CA ALA A 19 -1.74 -7.36 -11.04
C ALA A 19 -0.75 -6.87 -9.98
N CYS A 20 -0.33 -5.60 -10.02
CA CYS A 20 0.52 -5.01 -8.98
C CYS A 20 -0.15 -5.02 -7.60
N PHE A 21 -1.46 -4.70 -7.54
CA PHE A 21 -2.22 -4.81 -6.29
C PHE A 21 -2.28 -6.25 -5.78
N LEU A 22 -2.60 -7.20 -6.66
CA LEU A 22 -2.66 -8.63 -6.30
C LEU A 22 -1.31 -9.15 -5.80
N LEU A 23 -0.22 -8.76 -6.45
CA LEU A 23 1.13 -9.13 -6.00
C LEU A 23 1.46 -8.51 -4.64
N SER A 24 1.08 -7.25 -4.41
CA SER A 24 1.30 -6.57 -3.13
C SER A 24 0.51 -7.24 -2.00
N TYR A 25 -0.78 -7.53 -2.23
CA TYR A 25 -1.59 -8.23 -1.22
C TYR A 25 -1.17 -9.69 -1.05
N GLY A 26 -0.74 -10.36 -2.12
CA GLY A 26 -0.14 -11.70 -2.05
C GLY A 26 1.13 -11.71 -1.21
N TRP A 27 1.98 -10.68 -1.35
CA TRP A 27 3.15 -10.50 -0.51
C TRP A 27 2.79 -10.27 0.96
N LEU A 28 1.77 -9.43 1.25
CA LEU A 28 1.27 -9.23 2.61
C LEU A 28 0.73 -10.53 3.19
N PHE A 29 -0.04 -11.29 2.41
CA PHE A 29 -0.56 -12.59 2.82
C PHE A 29 0.57 -13.57 3.16
N TYR A 30 1.56 -13.67 2.29
CA TYR A 30 2.71 -14.57 2.50
C TYR A 30 3.48 -14.24 3.79
N ASN A 31 3.59 -12.96 4.12
CA ASN A 31 4.29 -12.50 5.33
C ASN A 31 3.39 -12.43 6.58
N GLY A 32 2.14 -12.86 6.52
CA GLY A 32 1.24 -12.82 7.68
C GLY A 32 0.79 -11.41 8.08
N LEU A 33 0.77 -10.47 7.14
CA LEU A 33 0.54 -9.03 7.38
C LEU A 33 -0.86 -8.56 6.96
N LEU A 34 -1.75 -9.44 6.49
CA LEU A 34 -3.14 -9.10 6.27
C LEU A 34 -3.88 -8.94 7.60
N PHE A 35 -4.97 -8.19 7.62
CA PHE A 35 -5.71 -7.88 8.85
C PHE A 35 -6.10 -9.11 9.68
N HIS A 36 -6.61 -10.16 9.04
CA HIS A 36 -6.98 -11.39 9.75
C HIS A 36 -5.78 -12.15 10.30
N GLN A 37 -4.59 -11.96 9.72
CA GLN A 37 -3.36 -12.63 10.10
C GLN A 37 -2.60 -11.91 11.22
N LEU A 38 -2.89 -10.60 11.46
CA LEU A 38 -2.22 -9.83 12.51
C LEU A 38 -2.62 -10.36 13.89
N GLN A 39 -1.72 -11.15 14.48
CA GLN A 39 -1.86 -11.67 15.85
C GLN A 39 -0.47 -11.76 16.50
N PRO A 40 -0.25 -11.06 17.61
CA PRO A 40 -1.17 -10.12 18.27
C PRO A 40 -1.43 -8.86 17.46
N VAL A 41 -2.62 -8.27 17.62
CA VAL A 41 -2.98 -7.02 16.97
C VAL A 41 -2.41 -5.87 17.78
N PHE A 42 -1.38 -5.21 17.25
CA PHE A 42 -0.79 -4.02 17.86
C PHE A 42 -1.44 -2.77 17.26
N PHE A 43 -1.94 -1.90 18.12
CA PHE A 43 -2.40 -0.58 17.73
C PHE A 43 -1.25 0.42 17.89
N THR A 44 -0.89 1.11 16.80
CA THR A 44 0.12 2.16 16.81
C THR A 44 -0.55 3.51 16.71
N ASN A 45 -0.44 4.31 17.77
CA ASN A 45 -0.89 5.71 17.73
C ASN A 45 0.17 6.55 17.03
N ARG A 46 -0.20 7.21 15.92
CA ARG A 46 0.63 8.17 15.21
C ARG A 46 -0.09 9.51 15.19
N LEU A 47 0.66 10.59 15.37
CA LEU A 47 0.16 11.94 15.20
C LEU A 47 0.05 12.24 13.68
N ASP A 48 -1.06 11.83 13.08
CA ASP A 48 -1.41 12.09 11.69
C ASP A 48 -2.89 12.47 11.62
N LEU A 49 -3.19 13.62 11.03
CA LEU A 49 -4.56 14.15 10.94
C LEU A 49 -5.55 13.14 10.35
N SER A 50 -5.13 12.37 9.35
CA SER A 50 -5.99 11.34 8.73
C SER A 50 -6.31 10.21 9.70
N LEU A 51 -5.33 9.83 10.53
CA LEU A 51 -5.51 8.84 11.57
C LEU A 51 -6.35 9.38 12.72
N ASP A 52 -6.16 10.64 13.12
CA ASP A 52 -6.95 11.28 14.17
C ASP A 52 -8.44 11.34 13.79
N ILE A 53 -8.74 11.70 12.53
CA ILE A 53 -10.12 11.66 12.00
C ILE A 53 -10.67 10.23 12.04
N LEU A 54 -9.88 9.23 11.66
CA LEU A 54 -10.28 7.83 11.72
C LEU A 54 -10.57 7.39 13.17
N LEU A 55 -9.73 7.81 14.12
CA LEU A 55 -9.90 7.50 15.55
C LEU A 55 -11.21 8.06 16.11
N LEU A 56 -11.62 9.26 15.67
CA LEU A 56 -12.89 9.86 16.07
C LEU A 56 -14.11 9.03 15.64
N THR A 57 -13.98 8.19 14.62
CA THR A 57 -15.08 7.29 14.18
C THR A 57 -15.25 6.04 15.06
N GLY A 58 -14.27 5.73 15.92
CA GLY A 58 -14.28 4.51 16.74
C GLY A 58 -14.11 3.20 15.95
N ILE A 59 -13.84 3.27 14.65
CA ILE A 59 -13.76 2.10 13.76
C ILE A 59 -12.63 1.14 14.16
N GLN A 60 -11.56 1.65 14.78
CA GLN A 60 -10.44 0.85 15.28
C GLN A 60 -10.88 -0.16 16.36
N GLU A 61 -11.79 0.23 17.26
CA GLU A 61 -12.35 -0.70 18.26
C GLU A 61 -13.15 -1.82 17.60
N PHE A 62 -13.95 -1.46 16.60
CA PHE A 62 -14.72 -2.43 15.83
C PHE A 62 -13.81 -3.42 15.09
N VAL A 63 -12.74 -2.92 14.45
CA VAL A 63 -11.73 -3.76 13.76
C VAL A 63 -11.05 -4.72 14.74
N LEU A 64 -10.67 -4.24 15.94
CA LEU A 64 -10.05 -5.06 16.97
C LEU A 64 -10.99 -6.19 17.46
N LYS A 65 -12.25 -5.86 17.70
CA LYS A 65 -13.24 -6.79 18.29
C LYS A 65 -13.86 -7.76 17.29
N SER A 66 -13.81 -7.46 15.98
CA SER A 66 -14.52 -8.23 14.95
C SER A 66 -13.56 -8.96 14.01
N PRO A 67 -13.23 -10.24 14.25
CA PRO A 67 -12.43 -11.06 13.33
C PRO A 67 -13.06 -11.18 11.94
N GLY A 68 -14.40 -11.30 11.88
CA GLY A 68 -15.14 -11.40 10.62
C GLY A 68 -15.00 -10.16 9.75
N PHE A 69 -14.98 -8.96 10.36
CA PHE A 69 -14.72 -7.72 9.63
C PHE A 69 -13.33 -7.71 9.01
N ARG A 70 -12.30 -8.12 9.75
CA ARG A 70 -10.92 -8.22 9.26
C ARG A 70 -10.81 -9.15 8.06
N TRP A 71 -11.42 -10.34 8.14
CA TRP A 71 -11.51 -11.27 7.02
C TRP A 71 -12.25 -10.69 5.82
N GLY A 72 -13.37 -10.01 6.05
CA GLY A 72 -14.13 -9.35 4.98
C GLY A 72 -13.31 -8.29 4.26
N MET A 73 -12.57 -7.46 4.99
CA MET A 73 -11.69 -6.43 4.42
C MET A 73 -10.58 -7.06 3.54
N ASP A 74 -9.94 -8.13 4.00
CA ASP A 74 -8.90 -8.81 3.25
C ASP A 74 -9.44 -9.46 1.98
N MET A 75 -10.62 -10.08 2.06
CA MET A 75 -11.28 -10.67 0.90
C MET A 75 -11.64 -9.62 -0.15
N ILE A 76 -12.17 -8.46 0.25
CA ILE A 76 -12.49 -7.39 -0.68
C ILE A 76 -11.21 -6.84 -1.34
N CYS A 77 -10.13 -6.69 -0.58
CA CYS A 77 -8.82 -6.27 -1.11
C CYS A 77 -8.26 -7.20 -2.19
N LEU A 78 -8.55 -8.50 -2.12
CA LEU A 78 -8.15 -9.47 -3.13
C LEU A 78 -9.15 -9.54 -4.30
N LEU A 79 -10.44 -9.50 -4.00
CA LEU A 79 -11.51 -9.64 -5.00
C LEU A 79 -11.59 -8.44 -5.95
N LEU A 80 -11.47 -7.22 -5.46
CA LEU A 80 -11.62 -6.03 -6.31
C LEU A 80 -10.53 -5.95 -7.41
N PRO A 81 -9.22 -6.06 -7.13
CA PRO A 81 -8.21 -6.11 -8.17
C PRO A 81 -8.37 -7.32 -9.10
N LEU A 82 -8.79 -8.47 -8.57
CA LEU A 82 -9.06 -9.64 -9.39
C LEU A 82 -10.19 -9.39 -10.37
N LEU A 83 -11.27 -8.73 -9.95
CA LEU A 83 -12.37 -8.33 -10.82
C LEU A 83 -11.92 -7.35 -11.91
N VAL A 84 -11.04 -6.39 -11.59
CA VAL A 84 -10.42 -5.50 -12.59
C VAL A 84 -9.61 -6.29 -13.59
N PHE A 85 -8.77 -7.22 -13.12
CA PHE A 85 -7.92 -8.04 -13.97
C PHE A 85 -8.73 -8.94 -14.92
N LEU A 86 -9.79 -9.57 -14.42
CA LEU A 86 -10.65 -10.49 -15.18
C LEU A 86 -11.69 -9.76 -16.03
N SER A 87 -11.99 -8.49 -15.77
CA SER A 87 -13.06 -7.76 -16.45
C SER A 87 -12.74 -7.56 -17.93
N ARG A 88 -13.64 -8.07 -18.79
CA ARG A 88 -13.58 -7.87 -20.24
C ARG A 88 -14.44 -6.72 -20.72
N LYS A 89 -15.47 -6.34 -19.96
CA LYS A 89 -16.42 -5.28 -20.32
C LYS A 89 -15.90 -3.92 -19.93
N ARG A 90 -15.74 -3.02 -20.91
CA ARG A 90 -15.25 -1.66 -20.74
C ARG A 90 -16.09 -0.83 -19.75
N SER A 91 -17.41 -0.98 -19.79
CA SER A 91 -18.33 -0.21 -18.93
C SER A 91 -18.11 -0.43 -17.43
N PHE A 92 -17.57 -1.58 -17.05
CA PHE A 92 -17.32 -1.92 -15.65
C PHE A 92 -15.91 -1.60 -15.18
N LEU A 93 -14.93 -1.49 -16.10
CA LEU A 93 -13.52 -1.28 -15.74
C LEU A 93 -13.30 0.00 -14.95
N GLY A 94 -13.87 1.12 -15.38
CA GLY A 94 -13.74 2.41 -14.70
C GLY A 94 -14.30 2.38 -13.26
N PRO A 95 -15.59 2.05 -13.09
CA PRO A 95 -16.23 1.96 -11.78
C PRO A 95 -15.54 0.98 -10.84
N ILE A 96 -15.17 -0.23 -11.30
CA ILE A 96 -14.49 -1.24 -10.46
C ILE A 96 -13.08 -0.76 -10.09
N SER A 97 -12.35 -0.14 -11.01
CA SER A 97 -11.02 0.41 -10.72
C SER A 97 -11.10 1.55 -9.71
N LEU A 98 -12.09 2.42 -9.82
CA LEU A 98 -12.34 3.48 -8.84
C LEU A 98 -12.68 2.90 -7.46
N LEU A 99 -13.55 1.89 -7.43
CA LEU A 99 -13.90 1.20 -6.18
C LEU A 99 -12.68 0.52 -5.55
N THR A 100 -11.84 -0.14 -6.37
CA THR A 100 -10.57 -0.74 -5.94
C THR A 100 -9.66 0.31 -5.31
N LEU A 101 -9.55 1.49 -5.95
CA LEU A 101 -8.72 2.59 -5.45
C LEU A 101 -9.22 3.12 -4.10
N VAL A 102 -10.51 3.44 -4.01
CA VAL A 102 -11.11 3.96 -2.76
C VAL A 102 -10.95 2.94 -1.63
N PHE A 103 -11.26 1.67 -1.92
CA PHE A 103 -11.14 0.62 -0.93
C PHE A 103 -9.69 0.40 -0.50
N HIS A 104 -8.75 0.47 -1.44
CA HIS A 104 -7.33 0.37 -1.16
C HIS A 104 -6.85 1.48 -0.20
N PHE A 105 -7.28 2.73 -0.41
CA PHE A 105 -6.93 3.82 0.50
C PHE A 105 -7.50 3.62 1.90
N VAL A 106 -8.77 3.21 2.00
CA VAL A 106 -9.40 2.91 3.29
C VAL A 106 -8.66 1.76 3.99
N TYR A 107 -8.36 0.70 3.26
CA TYR A 107 -7.61 -0.45 3.79
C TYR A 107 -6.20 -0.05 4.25
N ALA A 108 -5.46 0.70 3.43
CA ALA A 108 -4.12 1.17 3.77
C ALA A 108 -4.13 2.10 5.00
N LEU A 109 -5.13 2.97 5.11
CA LEU A 109 -5.31 3.85 6.26
C LEU A 109 -5.59 3.04 7.53
N LEU A 110 -6.53 2.10 7.47
CA LEU A 110 -6.82 1.21 8.61
C LEU A 110 -5.61 0.38 8.99
N LEU A 111 -4.95 -0.25 8.01
CA LEU A 111 -3.78 -1.08 8.26
C LEU A 111 -2.61 -0.29 8.85
N SER A 112 -2.45 0.99 8.50
CA SER A 112 -1.41 1.86 9.07
C SER A 112 -1.56 2.09 10.57
N SER A 113 -2.76 1.91 11.12
CA SER A 113 -3.03 1.96 12.56
C SER A 113 -2.53 0.72 13.32
N PHE A 114 -2.35 -0.41 12.61
CA PHE A 114 -1.98 -1.70 13.20
C PHE A 114 -0.61 -2.19 12.73
N SER A 115 -0.12 -1.70 11.60
CA SER A 115 1.15 -2.13 11.02
C SER A 115 1.76 -1.00 10.19
N HIS A 116 3.08 -0.86 10.23
CA HIS A 116 3.82 0.13 9.45
C HIS A 116 4.03 -0.33 8.01
N LEU A 117 2.99 -0.27 7.18
CA LEU A 117 3.10 -0.59 5.75
C LEU A 117 3.05 0.70 4.92
N SER A 118 4.22 1.23 4.59
CA SER A 118 4.32 2.45 3.78
C SER A 118 4.18 2.21 2.27
N ILE A 119 4.54 1.02 1.78
CA ILE A 119 4.64 0.75 0.33
C ILE A 119 3.27 0.62 -0.34
N ALA A 120 2.29 0.04 0.34
CA ALA A 120 0.97 -0.19 -0.25
C ALA A 120 0.23 1.11 -0.65
N GLY A 121 0.39 2.20 0.13
CA GLY A 121 -0.25 3.48 -0.18
C GLY A 121 0.20 4.09 -1.50
N PHE A 122 1.41 3.84 -1.94
CA PHE A 122 1.97 4.42 -3.17
C PHE A 122 1.32 3.88 -4.44
N LEU A 123 0.95 2.61 -4.47
CA LEU A 123 0.24 2.02 -5.61
C LEU A 123 -1.09 2.73 -5.87
N GLY A 124 -1.82 3.09 -4.81
CA GLY A 124 -3.06 3.85 -4.92
C GLY A 124 -2.84 5.21 -5.58
N TRP A 125 -1.86 5.99 -5.13
CA TRP A 125 -1.57 7.31 -5.70
C TRP A 125 -1.16 7.25 -7.17
N ILE A 126 -0.44 6.21 -7.58
CA ILE A 126 -0.07 6.01 -9.00
C ILE A 126 -1.30 5.66 -9.84
N LEU A 127 -2.25 4.92 -9.30
CA LEU A 127 -3.47 4.53 -10.02
C LEU A 127 -4.39 5.73 -10.29
N VAL A 128 -4.41 6.76 -9.43
CA VAL A 128 -5.28 7.94 -9.60
C VAL A 128 -5.15 8.57 -10.99
N PRO A 129 -3.96 8.96 -11.51
CA PRO A 129 -3.84 9.51 -12.85
C PRO A 129 -4.25 8.54 -13.94
N MET A 130 -4.12 7.23 -13.70
CA MET A 130 -4.43 6.18 -14.67
C MET A 130 -5.93 6.04 -14.91
N LEU A 131 -6.77 6.31 -13.92
CA LEU A 131 -8.23 6.30 -14.07
C LEU A 131 -8.72 7.39 -15.04
N PHE A 132 -7.97 8.49 -15.14
CA PHE A 132 -8.32 9.67 -15.95
C PHE A 132 -7.56 9.75 -17.27
N ILE A 133 -6.90 8.65 -17.72
CA ILE A 133 -6.18 8.66 -18.99
C ILE A 133 -7.13 9.00 -20.14
N PRO A 134 -6.92 10.14 -20.82
CA PRO A 134 -7.71 10.51 -21.98
C PRO A 134 -7.38 9.60 -23.16
N SER A 135 -8.30 9.54 -24.13
CA SER A 135 -8.15 8.68 -25.33
C SER A 135 -7.11 9.19 -26.32
N SER A 136 -6.44 10.30 -26.05
CA SER A 136 -5.39 10.86 -26.89
C SER A 136 -4.00 10.47 -26.40
N ILE A 137 -3.06 10.28 -27.33
CA ILE A 137 -1.68 9.99 -27.01
C ILE A 137 -1.01 11.12 -26.21
N ARG A 138 -1.39 12.36 -26.50
CA ARG A 138 -0.90 13.53 -25.76
C ARG A 138 -1.35 13.51 -24.30
N GLY A 139 -2.59 13.12 -24.06
CA GLY A 139 -3.10 12.95 -22.71
C GLY A 139 -2.45 11.80 -21.96
N PHE A 140 -2.08 10.71 -22.66
CA PHE A 140 -1.30 9.62 -22.04
C PHE A 140 0.06 10.12 -21.56
N TYR A 141 0.80 10.84 -22.39
CA TYR A 141 2.09 11.41 -21.96
C TYR A 141 1.92 12.37 -20.79
N PHE A 142 0.87 13.18 -20.79
CA PHE A 142 0.57 14.06 -19.65
C PHE A 142 0.29 13.27 -18.37
N SER A 143 -0.49 12.20 -18.43
CA SER A 143 -0.72 11.31 -17.27
C SER A 143 0.57 10.67 -16.77
N MET A 144 1.46 10.25 -17.69
CA MET A 144 2.78 9.72 -17.32
C MET A 144 3.67 10.78 -16.65
N HIS A 145 3.58 12.04 -17.08
CA HIS A 145 4.27 13.13 -16.37
C HIS A 145 3.74 13.32 -14.95
N ILE A 146 2.42 13.26 -14.76
CA ILE A 146 1.83 13.31 -13.41
C ILE A 146 2.36 12.17 -12.54
N VAL A 147 2.41 10.95 -13.06
CA VAL A 147 2.97 9.79 -12.34
C VAL A 147 4.43 10.04 -11.94
N ARG A 148 5.25 10.58 -12.85
CA ARG A 148 6.65 10.93 -12.53
C ARG A 148 6.73 11.98 -11.42
N ILE A 149 5.88 13.01 -11.46
CA ILE A 149 5.83 14.04 -10.43
C ILE A 149 5.44 13.42 -9.09
N ILE A 150 4.44 12.54 -9.07
CA ILE A 150 4.04 11.82 -7.85
C ILE A 150 5.25 11.06 -7.28
N PHE A 151 5.96 10.29 -8.10
CA PHE A 151 7.17 9.59 -7.65
C PHE A 151 8.22 10.54 -7.08
N LEU A 152 8.53 11.63 -7.79
CA LEU A 152 9.51 12.61 -7.33
C LEU A 152 9.12 13.22 -5.99
N VAL A 153 7.84 13.61 -5.83
CA VAL A 153 7.32 14.16 -4.57
C VAL A 153 7.43 13.13 -3.44
N MET A 154 7.11 11.86 -3.72
CA MET A 154 7.20 10.79 -2.72
C MET A 154 8.62 10.58 -2.23
N PHE A 155 9.60 10.46 -3.15
CA PHE A 155 11.00 10.30 -2.77
C PHE A 155 11.56 11.54 -2.08
N PHE A 156 11.18 12.73 -2.58
CA PHE A 156 11.59 13.98 -1.96
C PHE A 156 11.06 14.10 -0.53
N THR A 157 9.78 13.86 -0.33
CA THR A 157 9.16 13.92 1.01
C THR A 157 9.74 12.87 1.96
N ALA A 158 10.02 11.65 1.46
CA ALA A 158 10.70 10.62 2.23
C ALA A 158 12.12 11.06 2.63
N GLY A 159 12.85 11.69 1.71
CA GLY A 159 14.18 12.26 1.98
C GLY A 159 14.13 13.37 3.03
N VAL A 160 13.23 14.34 2.85
CA VAL A 160 13.03 15.45 3.81
C VAL A 160 12.65 14.91 5.19
N TRP A 161 11.79 13.89 5.24
CA TRP A 161 11.39 13.27 6.49
C TRP A 161 12.58 12.60 7.21
N LYS A 162 13.45 11.89 6.47
CA LYS A 162 14.68 11.29 7.01
C LYS A 162 15.64 12.35 7.55
N ILE A 163 15.78 13.49 6.87
CA ILE A 163 16.61 14.61 7.35
C ILE A 163 16.01 15.17 8.66
N ARG A 164 14.70 15.45 8.65
CA ARG A 164 13.99 16.03 9.79
C ARG A 164 14.06 15.15 11.05
N THR A 165 13.98 13.84 10.88
CA THR A 165 14.05 12.86 11.98
C THR A 165 15.47 12.51 12.40
N GLY A 166 16.50 13.11 11.76
CA GLY A 166 17.90 12.78 12.00
C GLY A 166 18.36 11.45 11.42
N GLY A 167 17.52 10.79 10.59
CA GLY A 167 17.79 9.47 10.06
C GLY A 167 18.99 9.36 9.14
N LEU A 168 19.47 10.49 8.61
CA LEU A 168 20.73 10.52 7.86
C LEU A 168 21.98 10.41 8.76
N PHE A 169 21.81 10.59 10.07
CA PHE A 169 22.93 10.63 11.01
C PHE A 169 22.81 9.59 12.13
N ASN A 170 21.71 8.86 12.17
CA ASN A 170 21.41 7.86 13.19
C ASN A 170 21.25 6.48 12.57
N THR A 171 22.30 5.65 12.69
CA THR A 171 22.32 4.27 12.18
C THR A 171 21.22 3.40 12.78
N GLY A 172 20.87 3.62 14.06
CA GLY A 172 19.80 2.88 14.75
C GLY A 172 18.39 3.20 14.26
N GLN A 173 18.19 4.27 13.49
CA GLN A 173 16.86 4.62 13.02
C GLN A 173 16.27 3.59 12.05
N MET A 174 17.07 3.08 11.10
CA MET A 174 16.59 2.05 10.17
C MET A 174 16.28 0.74 10.88
N SER A 175 17.10 0.37 11.86
CA SER A 175 16.83 -0.79 12.73
C SER A 175 15.51 -0.63 13.47
N GLY A 176 15.23 0.54 14.03
CA GLY A 176 13.95 0.87 14.67
C GLY A 176 12.77 0.82 13.70
N VAL A 177 12.93 1.33 12.48
CA VAL A 177 11.90 1.24 11.42
C VAL A 177 11.62 -0.21 11.05
N LEU A 178 12.66 -1.02 10.81
CA LEU A 178 12.52 -2.44 10.49
C LEU A 178 11.79 -3.21 11.58
N LEU A 179 12.16 -3.00 12.85
CA LEU A 179 11.47 -3.62 13.99
C LEU A 179 10.00 -3.21 14.06
N THR A 180 9.70 -1.92 13.90
CA THR A 180 8.33 -1.42 14.00
C THR A 180 7.47 -1.88 12.82
N GLN A 181 8.03 -1.87 11.60
CA GLN A 181 7.30 -2.32 10.41
C GLN A 181 6.95 -3.81 10.44
N HIS A 182 7.81 -4.63 11.03
CA HIS A 182 7.66 -6.07 11.02
C HIS A 182 7.32 -6.66 12.40
N ALA A 183 7.00 -5.81 13.39
CA ALA A 183 6.77 -6.25 14.77
C ALA A 183 5.78 -7.42 14.89
N ALA A 184 4.64 -7.31 14.23
CA ALA A 184 3.62 -8.37 14.24
C ALA A 184 4.15 -9.69 13.67
N TYR A 185 4.89 -9.62 12.56
CA TYR A 185 5.47 -10.80 11.94
C TYR A 185 6.61 -11.41 12.76
N LEU A 186 7.48 -10.58 13.33
CA LEU A 186 8.60 -11.04 14.17
C LEU A 186 8.10 -11.76 15.42
N VAL A 187 6.98 -11.33 15.98
CA VAL A 187 6.35 -12.00 17.13
C VAL A 187 5.66 -13.31 16.71
N HIS A 188 4.96 -13.31 15.57
CA HIS A 188 4.18 -14.46 15.11
C HIS A 188 5.07 -15.59 14.56
N ALA A 189 6.14 -15.25 13.83
CA ALA A 189 7.01 -16.22 13.16
C ALA A 189 8.51 -15.97 13.42
N PRO A 190 9.00 -16.01 14.67
CA PRO A 190 10.36 -15.61 15.04
C PRO A 190 11.45 -16.49 14.41
N GLY A 191 11.13 -17.75 14.11
CA GLY A 191 12.07 -18.73 13.53
C GLY A 191 12.17 -18.72 12.00
N ASN A 192 11.34 -17.93 11.31
CA ASN A 192 11.33 -17.88 9.85
C ASN A 192 12.60 -17.20 9.32
N TRP A 193 13.01 -17.56 8.10
CA TRP A 193 14.16 -16.96 7.43
C TRP A 193 14.08 -15.43 7.36
N PHE A 194 12.90 -14.89 7.07
CA PHE A 194 12.66 -13.46 7.00
C PHE A 194 12.88 -12.78 8.35
N SER A 195 12.33 -13.34 9.45
CA SER A 195 12.55 -12.84 10.82
C SER A 195 14.02 -12.89 11.21
N ARG A 196 14.73 -13.95 10.83
CA ARG A 196 16.18 -14.06 11.07
C ARG A 196 16.95 -12.98 10.31
N THR A 197 16.57 -12.71 9.05
CA THR A 197 17.19 -11.66 8.24
C THR A 197 16.96 -10.28 8.86
N ILE A 198 15.72 -9.96 9.26
CA ILE A 198 15.42 -8.68 9.93
C ILE A 198 16.21 -8.55 11.25
N ASN A 199 16.21 -9.58 12.09
CA ASN A 199 16.97 -9.56 13.33
C ASN A 199 18.48 -9.41 13.10
N TYR A 200 19.01 -10.05 12.06
CA TYR A 200 20.40 -9.88 11.66
C TYR A 200 20.72 -8.44 11.24
N LEU A 201 19.87 -7.84 10.39
CA LEU A 201 20.02 -6.44 9.95
C LEU A 201 19.91 -5.47 11.13
N VAL A 202 18.99 -5.73 12.07
CA VAL A 202 18.84 -4.90 13.27
C VAL A 202 20.05 -5.02 14.19
N ALA A 203 20.63 -6.23 14.34
CA ALA A 203 21.83 -6.43 15.13
C ALA A 203 23.08 -5.80 14.50
N HIS A 204 23.07 -5.59 13.19
CA HIS A 204 24.16 -4.98 12.42
C HIS A 204 23.69 -3.67 11.81
N GLU A 205 23.52 -2.63 12.63
CA GLU A 205 22.93 -1.34 12.24
C GLU A 205 23.53 -0.73 10.96
N TYR A 206 24.85 -0.90 10.77
CA TYR A 206 25.54 -0.42 9.56
C TYR A 206 25.09 -1.11 8.27
N LEU A 207 24.53 -2.32 8.34
CA LEU A 207 24.00 -3.02 7.18
C LEU A 207 22.56 -2.63 6.85
N SER A 208 21.85 -2.11 7.82
CA SER A 208 20.46 -1.65 7.66
C SER A 208 20.37 -0.18 7.23
N TYR A 209 21.47 0.56 7.34
CA TYR A 209 21.59 1.97 6.99
C TYR A 209 21.92 2.16 5.50
#